data_b74fc63f5431734edc24ae9b3e579b39
#
_entry.id   b74fc63f5431734edc24ae9b3e579b39
#
_cell.length_a   1.000
_cell.length_b   1.000
_cell.length_c   1.000
_cell.angle_alpha   90.00
_cell.angle_beta   90.00
_cell.angle_gamma   90.00
#
_symmetry.space_group_name_H-M   'P 1'
#
loop_
_entity.id
_entity.type
_entity.pdbx_description
1 polymer ?
#
loop_
_entity_poly.entity_id
_entity_poly.type
_entity_poly.pdbx_seq_one_letter_code
_entity_poly.pdbx_strand_id
1 'polypeptide(L)'
;MTRLLPGLLPAIVLLVPFGVAQPFRFPTANHSLYEKGGGEKFLVGTPGKPWTTGAFGCVRTDGWQMHEGLDIRCLQRDRQGEPIDPVMATADGTVAYVNRQPGLSNYGNYIILRHQVDGLEIYSLYAHLSQVGPGLAVGQRVKGGDTIGRMGRTSNTRQRITKDRAHVHLEYDLVINERFDEWHKRHAPGQRNDHGMWNGKNLLGIDPRWLYLAEAEHGARFNLLQFMRSQTELCRVMVRETRFPWLRRYGSLVQRNPVAEREGIAGYEVSLNFNGVPFNLIPRAASEMKSG
;
A
#
# COMPACT_ATOMS: atom_id res chain seq x y z
N MET A 1 17.61 -10.09 74.76
CA MET A 1 18.05 -10.65 73.48
C MET A 1 16.86 -10.60 72.51
N THR A 2 16.76 -9.52 71.80
CA THR A 2 15.66 -9.28 70.86
C THR A 2 16.14 -9.58 69.43
N ARG A 3 15.62 -10.61 68.78
CA ARG A 3 15.95 -10.98 67.42
C ARG A 3 15.18 -10.12 66.45
N LEU A 4 15.85 -9.34 65.62
CA LEU A 4 15.34 -8.64 64.48
C LEU A 4 15.14 -9.63 63.33
N LEU A 5 13.93 -9.68 62.77
CA LEU A 5 13.58 -10.39 61.55
C LEU A 5 14.03 -9.53 60.33
N PRO A 6 14.59 -10.13 59.27
CA PRO A 6 14.93 -9.40 58.05
C PRO A 6 13.66 -9.07 57.24
N GLY A 7 13.49 -7.79 56.95
CA GLY A 7 12.40 -7.30 56.10
C GLY A 7 12.56 -7.77 54.65
N LEU A 8 11.54 -8.40 54.08
CA LEU A 8 11.42 -8.65 52.66
C LEU A 8 11.16 -7.31 51.93
N LEU A 9 12.09 -6.92 51.09
CA LEU A 9 11.87 -5.87 50.11
C LEU A 9 10.96 -6.40 48.98
N PRO A 10 9.90 -5.67 48.58
CA PRO A 10 9.09 -6.08 47.47
C PRO A 10 9.87 -5.92 46.15
N ALA A 11 9.99 -6.98 45.38
CA ALA A 11 10.51 -6.94 44.01
C ALA A 11 9.56 -6.10 43.14
N ILE A 12 10.00 -4.92 42.73
CA ILE A 12 9.30 -4.12 41.73
C ILE A 12 9.53 -4.83 40.40
N VAL A 13 8.50 -5.55 39.93
CA VAL A 13 8.43 -6.05 38.56
C VAL A 13 8.13 -4.86 37.66
N LEU A 14 9.17 -4.33 37.03
CA LEU A 14 9.01 -3.39 35.92
C LEU A 14 8.31 -4.13 34.78
N LEU A 15 7.00 -3.92 34.65
CA LEU A 15 6.25 -4.25 33.45
C LEU A 15 6.82 -3.37 32.32
N VAL A 16 7.71 -3.95 31.50
CA VAL A 16 8.09 -3.38 30.22
C VAL A 16 6.81 -3.32 29.38
N PRO A 17 6.33 -2.14 28.96
CA PRO A 17 5.17 -2.10 28.10
C PRO A 17 5.53 -2.90 26.84
N PHE A 18 4.74 -3.92 26.53
CA PHE A 18 4.78 -4.56 25.22
C PHE A 18 4.53 -3.43 24.22
N GLY A 19 5.57 -3.02 23.50
CA GLY A 19 5.46 -2.05 22.44
C GLY A 19 4.38 -2.58 21.47
N VAL A 20 3.34 -1.79 21.24
CA VAL A 20 2.37 -2.09 20.17
C VAL A 20 3.18 -2.15 18.90
N ALA A 21 3.23 -3.34 18.28
CA ALA A 21 4.01 -3.54 17.07
C ALA A 21 3.46 -2.58 16.01
N GLN A 22 4.36 -1.88 15.33
CA GLN A 22 3.97 -1.05 14.18
C GLN A 22 3.23 -1.91 13.18
N PRO A 23 2.07 -1.47 12.63
CA PRO A 23 1.28 -2.27 11.70
C PRO A 23 2.04 -2.59 10.42
N PHE A 24 2.94 -1.70 9.97
CA PHE A 24 3.70 -1.89 8.73
C PHE A 24 5.21 -1.98 8.97
N ARG A 25 5.86 -2.90 8.25
CA ARG A 25 7.31 -3.11 8.25
C ARG A 25 7.85 -2.88 6.84
N PHE A 26 9.12 -2.51 6.72
CA PHE A 26 9.75 -2.53 5.40
C PHE A 26 9.74 -3.94 4.80
N PRO A 27 9.52 -4.04 3.48
CA PRO A 27 9.50 -5.33 2.79
C PRO A 27 10.89 -5.94 2.61
N THR A 28 11.95 -5.22 2.94
CA THR A 28 13.35 -5.63 2.81
C THR A 28 14.16 -5.14 4.00
N ALA A 29 15.43 -5.54 4.07
CA ALA A 29 16.38 -5.05 5.07
C ALA A 29 16.86 -3.61 4.80
N ASN A 30 16.44 -2.96 3.71
CA ASN A 30 16.82 -1.57 3.41
C ASN A 30 15.97 -0.58 4.21
N HIS A 31 16.52 -0.03 5.26
CA HIS A 31 15.88 0.93 6.17
C HIS A 31 16.39 2.36 5.98
N SER A 32 17.16 2.63 4.92
CA SER A 32 17.80 3.92 4.70
C SER A 32 16.82 5.09 4.52
N LEU A 33 15.52 4.82 4.36
CA LEU A 33 14.48 5.86 4.32
C LEU A 33 14.52 6.76 5.57
N TYR A 34 14.87 6.21 6.73
CA TYR A 34 14.93 6.94 8.00
C TYR A 34 16.26 7.65 8.25
N GLU A 35 17.26 7.44 7.40
CA GLU A 35 18.54 8.13 7.50
C GLU A 35 18.45 9.54 6.92
N LYS A 36 19.18 10.50 7.50
CA LYS A 36 19.31 11.84 6.91
C LYS A 36 19.98 11.72 5.52
N GLY A 37 19.27 12.16 4.47
CA GLY A 37 19.74 12.04 3.09
C GLY A 37 19.72 10.60 2.55
N GLY A 38 19.06 9.66 3.22
CA GLY A 38 19.05 8.24 2.86
C GLY A 38 18.22 7.88 1.61
N GLY A 39 17.50 8.84 1.02
CA GLY A 39 16.64 8.59 -0.14
C GLY A 39 17.35 7.93 -1.32
N GLU A 40 18.58 8.32 -1.65
CA GLU A 40 19.38 7.72 -2.72
C GLU A 40 19.83 6.29 -2.39
N LYS A 41 20.06 5.99 -1.12
CA LYS A 41 20.37 4.64 -0.68
C LYS A 41 19.12 3.75 -0.64
N PHE A 42 17.96 4.36 -0.42
CA PHE A 42 16.69 3.64 -0.32
C PHE A 42 16.05 3.38 -1.67
N LEU A 43 16.00 4.39 -2.55
CA LEU A 43 15.31 4.31 -3.84
C LEU A 43 16.28 4.10 -5.01
N VAL A 44 15.77 3.51 -6.07
CA VAL A 44 16.45 3.41 -7.36
C VAL A 44 15.64 4.10 -8.46
N GLY A 45 16.29 5.01 -9.19
CA GLY A 45 15.63 5.74 -10.29
C GLY A 45 15.50 4.94 -11.58
N THR A 46 14.74 5.48 -12.53
CA THR A 46 14.65 4.96 -13.90
C THR A 46 15.96 5.21 -14.65
N PRO A 47 16.25 4.49 -15.77
CA PRO A 47 17.51 4.63 -16.50
C PRO A 47 17.85 6.07 -16.87
N GLY A 48 19.05 6.53 -16.48
CA GLY A 48 19.52 7.88 -16.79
C GLY A 48 18.80 9.02 -16.07
N LYS A 49 17.99 8.71 -15.06
CA LYS A 49 17.25 9.71 -14.26
C LYS A 49 17.69 9.64 -12.79
N PRO A 50 17.49 10.71 -12.01
CA PRO A 50 17.79 10.72 -10.58
C PRO A 50 17.03 9.63 -9.80
N TRP A 51 17.58 9.25 -8.64
CA TRP A 51 16.97 8.27 -7.72
C TRP A 51 15.53 8.66 -7.30
N THR A 52 15.22 9.97 -7.28
CA THR A 52 13.89 10.48 -6.96
C THR A 52 12.79 9.95 -7.87
N THR A 53 13.14 9.48 -9.07
CA THR A 53 12.17 8.85 -9.98
C THR A 53 11.73 7.45 -9.54
N GLY A 54 12.36 6.89 -8.52
CA GLY A 54 11.91 5.71 -7.80
C GLY A 54 10.86 5.99 -6.70
N ALA A 55 10.53 7.25 -6.45
CA ALA A 55 9.52 7.65 -5.48
C ALA A 55 8.10 7.58 -6.07
N PHE A 56 7.12 7.44 -5.19
CA PHE A 56 5.69 7.55 -5.52
C PHE A 56 5.36 8.93 -6.12
N GLY A 57 4.41 8.97 -7.04
CA GLY A 57 3.94 10.19 -7.68
C GLY A 57 4.87 10.73 -8.78
N CYS A 58 6.03 10.08 -9.01
CA CYS A 58 6.91 10.51 -10.09
C CYS A 58 6.25 10.29 -11.45
N VAL A 59 6.23 11.35 -12.26
CA VAL A 59 5.72 11.27 -13.64
C VAL A 59 6.72 10.56 -14.52
N ARG A 60 6.27 9.51 -15.21
CA ARG A 60 7.04 8.64 -16.12
C ARG A 60 6.43 8.66 -17.51
N THR A 61 7.14 8.09 -18.47
CA THR A 61 6.63 7.86 -19.84
C THR A 61 6.08 9.16 -20.48
N ASP A 62 6.87 10.24 -20.38
CA ASP A 62 6.55 11.57 -20.96
C ASP A 62 5.16 12.13 -20.53
N GLY A 63 4.76 11.86 -19.29
CA GLY A 63 3.51 12.36 -18.71
C GLY A 63 2.35 11.37 -18.72
N TRP A 64 2.52 10.20 -19.32
CA TRP A 64 1.44 9.21 -19.47
C TRP A 64 1.27 8.27 -18.28
N GLN A 65 2.24 8.22 -17.38
CA GLN A 65 2.20 7.32 -16.24
C GLN A 65 2.71 8.03 -14.98
N MET A 66 1.97 7.88 -13.90
CA MET A 66 2.43 8.18 -12.55
C MET A 66 3.04 6.90 -11.96
N HIS A 67 4.08 7.02 -11.15
CA HIS A 67 4.64 5.91 -10.40
C HIS A 67 3.81 5.64 -9.15
N GLU A 68 3.23 4.46 -9.07
CA GLU A 68 2.22 4.09 -8.07
C GLU A 68 2.82 3.59 -6.74
N GLY A 69 4.15 3.42 -6.68
CA GLY A 69 4.83 2.84 -5.52
C GLY A 69 6.22 3.38 -5.26
N LEU A 70 7.01 2.61 -4.54
CA LEU A 70 8.42 2.86 -4.26
C LEU A 70 9.28 1.77 -4.89
N ASP A 71 10.30 2.17 -5.65
CA ASP A 71 11.32 1.25 -6.17
C ASP A 71 12.45 1.12 -5.15
N ILE A 72 12.34 0.16 -4.22
CA ILE A 72 13.25 -0.03 -3.08
C ILE A 72 14.49 -0.80 -3.54
N ARG A 73 15.64 -0.16 -3.38
CA ARG A 73 16.95 -0.65 -3.84
C ARG A 73 17.36 -1.96 -3.19
N CYS A 74 17.91 -2.86 -4.01
CA CYS A 74 18.60 -4.07 -3.60
C CYS A 74 19.87 -3.75 -2.77
N LEU A 75 20.08 -4.49 -1.70
CA LEU A 75 21.29 -4.41 -0.87
C LEU A 75 22.27 -5.55 -1.15
N GLN A 76 21.77 -6.75 -1.45
CA GLN A 76 22.58 -7.95 -1.53
C GLN A 76 22.54 -8.54 -2.94
N ARG A 77 23.72 -8.97 -3.42
CA ARG A 77 23.88 -9.58 -4.74
C ARG A 77 24.71 -10.85 -4.66
N ASP A 78 24.42 -11.79 -5.52
CA ASP A 78 25.26 -12.96 -5.71
C ASP A 78 26.53 -12.63 -6.53
N ARG A 79 27.36 -13.68 -6.76
CA ARG A 79 28.60 -13.54 -7.54
C ARG A 79 28.36 -13.11 -8.99
N GLN A 80 27.16 -13.34 -9.53
CA GLN A 80 26.75 -12.94 -10.87
C GLN A 80 26.13 -11.53 -10.90
N GLY A 81 26.00 -10.87 -9.73
CA GLY A 81 25.42 -9.56 -9.58
C GLY A 81 23.88 -9.55 -9.59
N GLU A 82 23.24 -10.72 -9.50
CA GLU A 82 21.78 -10.80 -9.38
C GLU A 82 21.33 -10.50 -7.92
N PRO A 83 20.16 -9.87 -7.72
CA PRO A 83 19.65 -9.55 -6.39
C PRO A 83 19.27 -10.81 -5.62
N ILE A 84 19.61 -10.86 -4.34
CA ILE A 84 19.29 -12.00 -3.46
C ILE A 84 18.51 -11.60 -2.22
N ASP A 85 18.17 -10.33 -2.06
CA ASP A 85 17.41 -9.83 -0.91
C ASP A 85 16.09 -10.59 -0.76
N PRO A 86 15.76 -11.10 0.45
CA PRO A 86 14.42 -11.58 0.73
C PRO A 86 13.41 -10.43 0.66
N VAL A 87 12.21 -10.72 0.16
CA VAL A 87 11.08 -9.80 0.23
C VAL A 87 10.09 -10.35 1.25
N MET A 88 9.73 -9.49 2.20
CA MET A 88 8.92 -9.84 3.36
C MET A 88 7.54 -9.18 3.28
N ALA A 89 6.54 -9.82 3.87
CA ALA A 89 5.22 -9.23 4.08
C ALA A 89 5.33 -8.00 4.98
N THR A 90 4.77 -6.88 4.57
CA THR A 90 4.84 -5.62 5.33
C THR A 90 3.95 -5.62 6.57
N ALA A 91 2.90 -6.44 6.60
CA ALA A 91 1.98 -6.59 7.73
C ALA A 91 1.34 -7.98 7.72
N ASP A 92 0.66 -8.32 8.80
CA ASP A 92 -0.20 -9.50 8.86
C ASP A 92 -1.28 -9.39 7.77
N GLY A 93 -1.51 -10.48 7.04
CA GLY A 93 -2.45 -10.42 5.92
C GLY A 93 -2.80 -11.77 5.32
N THR A 94 -3.52 -11.70 4.21
CA THR A 94 -3.90 -12.87 3.41
C THR A 94 -3.44 -12.66 1.98
N VAL A 95 -2.85 -13.65 1.36
CA VAL A 95 -2.46 -13.62 -0.06
C VAL A 95 -3.71 -13.46 -0.91
N ALA A 96 -3.83 -12.31 -1.57
CA ALA A 96 -4.96 -11.98 -2.44
C ALA A 96 -4.69 -12.38 -3.89
N TYR A 97 -3.43 -12.28 -4.32
CA TYR A 97 -3.03 -12.62 -5.69
C TYR A 97 -1.56 -13.02 -5.78
N VAL A 98 -1.25 -13.87 -6.75
CA VAL A 98 0.12 -14.28 -7.09
C VAL A 98 0.25 -14.43 -8.60
N ASN A 99 1.20 -13.71 -9.20
CA ASN A 99 1.63 -13.93 -10.58
C ASN A 99 3.05 -14.53 -10.61
N ARG A 100 3.18 -15.69 -11.27
CA ARG A 100 4.47 -16.37 -11.51
C ARG A 100 4.88 -16.39 -12.99
N GLN A 101 4.19 -15.61 -13.82
CA GLN A 101 4.46 -15.48 -15.25
C GLN A 101 5.01 -14.08 -15.55
N PRO A 102 6.35 -13.91 -15.58
CA PRO A 102 6.98 -12.59 -15.63
C PRO A 102 6.68 -11.80 -16.90
N GLY A 103 6.28 -12.48 -17.97
CA GLY A 103 5.97 -11.87 -19.26
C GLY A 103 4.56 -11.27 -19.40
N LEU A 104 3.66 -11.41 -18.41
CA LEU A 104 2.27 -10.94 -18.54
C LEU A 104 2.12 -9.43 -18.38
N SER A 105 2.92 -8.79 -17.53
CA SER A 105 2.85 -7.34 -17.29
C SER A 105 4.19 -6.73 -16.92
N ASN A 106 4.22 -5.40 -16.82
CA ASN A 106 5.38 -4.67 -16.33
C ASN A 106 5.74 -5.02 -14.88
N TYR A 107 4.79 -5.45 -14.05
CA TYR A 107 5.07 -5.95 -12.69
C TYR A 107 5.93 -7.23 -12.65
N GLY A 108 5.97 -8.00 -13.75
CA GLY A 108 6.68 -9.28 -13.77
C GLY A 108 6.05 -10.30 -12.82
N ASN A 109 6.87 -11.02 -12.05
CA ASN A 109 6.35 -11.81 -10.93
C ASN A 109 5.99 -10.87 -9.79
N TYR A 110 4.76 -11.01 -9.27
CA TYR A 110 4.31 -10.17 -8.17
C TYR A 110 3.28 -10.86 -7.26
N ILE A 111 3.17 -10.32 -6.07
CA ILE A 111 2.28 -10.78 -5.00
C ILE A 111 1.44 -9.59 -4.56
N ILE A 112 0.17 -9.83 -4.26
CA ILE A 112 -0.68 -8.88 -3.53
C ILE A 112 -1.13 -9.52 -2.23
N LEU A 113 -0.94 -8.82 -1.12
CA LEU A 113 -1.48 -9.17 0.18
C LEU A 113 -2.64 -8.24 0.53
N ARG A 114 -3.68 -8.79 1.11
CA ARG A 114 -4.80 -8.04 1.71
C ARG A 114 -4.60 -7.94 3.20
N HIS A 115 -4.71 -6.73 3.73
CA HIS A 115 -4.60 -6.41 5.15
C HIS A 115 -5.89 -5.77 5.67
N GLN A 116 -6.13 -5.93 6.96
CA GLN A 116 -7.17 -5.20 7.71
C GLN A 116 -6.47 -4.44 8.83
N VAL A 117 -6.37 -3.12 8.70
CA VAL A 117 -5.68 -2.25 9.65
C VAL A 117 -6.61 -1.11 10.04
N ASP A 118 -6.84 -0.93 11.34
CA ASP A 118 -7.66 0.15 11.91
C ASP A 118 -9.05 0.31 11.25
N GLY A 119 -9.67 -0.82 10.89
CA GLY A 119 -10.98 -0.83 10.24
C GLY A 119 -10.96 -0.46 8.74
N LEU A 120 -9.79 -0.38 8.14
CA LEU A 120 -9.62 -0.14 6.71
C LEU A 120 -9.00 -1.38 6.03
N GLU A 121 -9.58 -1.80 4.91
CA GLU A 121 -8.98 -2.80 4.02
C GLU A 121 -7.95 -2.11 3.12
N ILE A 122 -6.71 -2.58 3.16
CA ILE A 122 -5.62 -2.06 2.34
C ILE A 122 -4.84 -3.24 1.75
N TYR A 123 -4.22 -3.02 0.61
CA TYR A 123 -3.43 -4.02 -0.09
C TYR A 123 -1.98 -3.58 -0.20
N SER A 124 -1.05 -4.52 -0.12
CA SER A 124 0.35 -4.30 -0.49
C SER A 124 0.71 -5.14 -1.70
N LEU A 125 1.36 -4.53 -2.68
CA LEU A 125 1.82 -5.16 -3.89
C LEU A 125 3.35 -5.18 -3.91
N TYR A 126 3.93 -6.33 -4.25
CA TYR A 126 5.38 -6.56 -4.33
C TYR A 126 5.74 -7.09 -5.70
N ALA A 127 6.34 -6.26 -6.54
CA ALA A 127 6.62 -6.60 -7.93
C ALA A 127 8.11 -6.80 -8.23
N HIS A 128 8.38 -7.19 -9.47
CA HIS A 128 9.70 -7.48 -10.04
C HIS A 128 10.44 -8.64 -9.38
N LEU A 129 9.72 -9.54 -8.70
CA LEU A 129 10.32 -10.66 -7.96
C LEU A 129 11.06 -11.62 -8.90
N SER A 130 12.25 -12.08 -8.50
CA SER A 130 12.91 -13.21 -9.17
C SER A 130 12.21 -14.52 -8.87
N GLN A 131 11.67 -14.64 -7.64
CA GLN A 131 10.96 -15.82 -7.17
C GLN A 131 9.86 -15.42 -6.19
N VAL A 132 8.68 -15.98 -6.37
CA VAL A 132 7.60 -16.00 -5.37
C VAL A 132 7.90 -17.11 -4.38
N GLY A 133 7.60 -16.90 -3.10
CA GLY A 133 7.83 -17.87 -2.04
C GLY A 133 7.29 -19.27 -2.39
N PRO A 134 8.05 -20.34 -2.14
CA PRO A 134 7.59 -21.71 -2.36
C PRO A 134 6.30 -21.97 -1.60
N GLY A 135 5.32 -22.56 -2.28
CA GLY A 135 4.03 -22.90 -1.66
C GLY A 135 3.09 -21.73 -1.35
N LEU A 136 3.52 -20.48 -1.59
CA LEU A 136 2.64 -19.31 -1.38
C LEU A 136 1.44 -19.39 -2.32
N ALA A 137 0.23 -19.40 -1.77
CA ALA A 137 -1.01 -19.55 -2.51
C ALA A 137 -2.08 -18.54 -2.08
N VAL A 138 -2.97 -18.17 -3.00
CA VAL A 138 -4.12 -17.31 -2.72
C VAL A 138 -4.96 -17.88 -1.58
N GLY A 139 -5.36 -17.05 -0.64
CA GLY A 139 -6.08 -17.42 0.58
C GLY A 139 -5.17 -17.77 1.77
N GLN A 140 -3.88 -17.96 1.56
CA GLN A 140 -2.93 -18.25 2.64
C GLN A 140 -2.74 -17.01 3.54
N ARG A 141 -2.73 -17.22 4.86
CA ARG A 141 -2.37 -16.20 5.82
C ARG A 141 -0.86 -16.09 5.94
N VAL A 142 -0.37 -14.86 6.05
CA VAL A 142 1.03 -14.53 6.31
C VAL A 142 1.11 -13.53 7.46
N LYS A 143 2.23 -13.54 8.15
CA LYS A 143 2.54 -12.57 9.20
C LYS A 143 3.49 -11.50 8.69
N GLY A 144 3.39 -10.29 9.23
CA GLY A 144 4.35 -9.23 8.96
C GLY A 144 5.78 -9.68 9.29
N GLY A 145 6.68 -9.61 8.30
CA GLY A 145 8.04 -10.12 8.37
C GLY A 145 8.25 -11.52 7.78
N ASP A 146 7.19 -12.26 7.45
CA ASP A 146 7.35 -13.54 6.74
C ASP A 146 7.97 -13.30 5.36
N THR A 147 8.96 -14.10 4.99
CA THR A 147 9.53 -14.07 3.63
C THR A 147 8.51 -14.62 2.63
N ILE A 148 8.06 -13.76 1.72
CA ILE A 148 7.06 -14.08 0.69
C ILE A 148 7.68 -14.25 -0.70
N GLY A 149 8.93 -13.82 -0.90
CA GLY A 149 9.61 -13.91 -2.19
C GLY A 149 11.07 -13.49 -2.12
N ARG A 150 11.69 -13.39 -3.28
CA ARG A 150 13.04 -12.85 -3.47
C ARG A 150 12.98 -11.70 -4.45
N MET A 151 13.69 -10.62 -4.14
CA MET A 151 13.86 -9.48 -5.03
C MET A 151 14.42 -9.91 -6.38
N GLY A 152 14.04 -9.19 -7.43
CA GLY A 152 14.48 -9.51 -8.78
C GLY A 152 14.47 -8.28 -9.69
N ARG A 153 14.16 -8.55 -10.94
CA ARG A 153 14.09 -7.58 -12.02
C ARG A 153 13.20 -8.06 -13.18
N THR A 154 12.20 -8.91 -12.84
CA THR A 154 11.26 -9.43 -13.83
C THR A 154 10.30 -8.35 -14.30
N SER A 155 10.04 -8.29 -15.59
CA SER A 155 9.14 -7.32 -16.23
C SER A 155 8.96 -7.70 -17.70
N ASN A 156 7.84 -7.36 -18.32
CA ASN A 156 7.64 -7.48 -19.76
C ASN A 156 8.03 -6.22 -20.54
N THR A 157 8.52 -5.18 -19.87
CA THR A 157 8.92 -3.94 -20.54
C THR A 157 10.08 -4.16 -21.51
N ARG A 158 10.06 -3.50 -22.68
CA ARG A 158 11.15 -3.57 -23.65
C ARG A 158 12.49 -3.14 -23.05
N GLN A 159 12.46 -2.12 -22.21
CA GLN A 159 13.60 -1.64 -21.44
C GLN A 159 13.73 -2.46 -20.17
N ARG A 160 14.41 -3.60 -20.23
CA ARG A 160 14.61 -4.51 -19.11
C ARG A 160 15.20 -3.79 -17.89
N ILE A 161 14.78 -4.19 -16.71
CA ILE A 161 15.43 -3.75 -15.46
C ILE A 161 16.84 -4.37 -15.44
N THR A 162 17.87 -3.53 -15.42
CA THR A 162 19.26 -3.96 -15.37
C THR A 162 19.63 -4.46 -13.97
N LYS A 163 20.74 -5.20 -13.84
CA LYS A 163 21.16 -5.76 -12.54
C LYS A 163 21.37 -4.66 -11.50
N ASP A 164 22.07 -3.60 -11.85
CA ASP A 164 22.35 -2.45 -10.97
C ASP A 164 21.09 -1.74 -10.47
N ARG A 165 20.00 -1.83 -11.23
CA ARG A 165 18.68 -1.28 -10.90
C ARG A 165 17.71 -2.30 -10.32
N ALA A 166 18.14 -3.50 -9.94
CA ALA A 166 17.28 -4.47 -9.30
C ALA A 166 16.65 -3.88 -8.02
N HIS A 167 15.35 -4.06 -7.86
CA HIS A 167 14.55 -3.49 -6.78
C HIS A 167 13.29 -4.31 -6.54
N VAL A 168 12.66 -4.12 -5.40
CA VAL A 168 11.24 -4.44 -5.22
C VAL A 168 10.43 -3.17 -5.44
N HIS A 169 9.44 -3.24 -6.30
CA HIS A 169 8.43 -2.20 -6.44
C HIS A 169 7.32 -2.50 -5.44
N LEU A 170 7.15 -1.61 -4.46
CA LEU A 170 6.17 -1.71 -3.38
C LEU A 170 5.06 -0.70 -3.58
N GLU A 171 3.81 -1.17 -3.60
CA GLU A 171 2.63 -0.30 -3.53
C GLU A 171 1.84 -0.58 -2.25
N TYR A 172 1.12 0.44 -1.78
CA TYR A 172 -0.02 0.29 -0.88
C TYR A 172 -1.26 0.83 -1.60
N ASP A 173 -2.27 -0.02 -1.74
CA ASP A 173 -3.37 0.22 -2.65
C ASP A 173 -4.74 0.08 -1.98
N LEU A 174 -5.69 0.82 -2.55
CA LEU A 174 -7.11 0.60 -2.40
C LEU A 174 -7.69 0.05 -3.71
N VAL A 175 -8.53 -0.97 -3.64
CA VAL A 175 -9.19 -1.55 -4.82
C VAL A 175 -10.38 -0.69 -5.20
N ILE A 176 -10.43 -0.23 -6.46
CA ILE A 176 -11.48 0.67 -6.95
C ILE A 176 -12.79 -0.10 -7.19
N ASN A 177 -12.72 -1.22 -7.91
CA ASN A 177 -13.90 -1.92 -8.40
C ASN A 177 -13.69 -3.44 -8.38
N GLU A 178 -14.48 -4.16 -7.60
CA GLU A 178 -14.46 -5.63 -7.55
C GLU A 178 -15.00 -6.29 -8.83
N ARG A 179 -15.74 -5.55 -9.67
CA ARG A 179 -16.22 -5.96 -10.99
C ARG A 179 -15.38 -5.36 -12.11
N PHE A 180 -14.08 -5.20 -11.89
CA PHE A 180 -13.18 -4.55 -12.83
C PHE A 180 -13.11 -5.26 -14.19
N ASP A 181 -13.16 -6.59 -14.21
CA ASP A 181 -13.16 -7.36 -15.47
C ASP A 181 -14.32 -6.97 -16.41
N GLU A 182 -15.51 -6.81 -15.84
CA GLU A 182 -16.69 -6.40 -16.61
C GLU A 182 -16.55 -4.97 -17.12
N TRP A 183 -16.05 -4.09 -16.26
CA TRP A 183 -15.77 -2.71 -16.61
C TRP A 183 -14.70 -2.64 -17.71
N HIS A 184 -13.60 -3.38 -17.56
CA HIS A 184 -12.49 -3.40 -18.50
C HIS A 184 -12.93 -3.88 -19.89
N LYS A 185 -13.69 -4.97 -19.97
CA LYS A 185 -14.23 -5.47 -21.24
C LYS A 185 -15.08 -4.43 -21.99
N ARG A 186 -15.82 -3.61 -21.23
CA ARG A 186 -16.70 -2.56 -21.81
C ARG A 186 -15.93 -1.32 -22.24
N HIS A 187 -14.95 -0.87 -21.44
CA HIS A 187 -14.31 0.44 -21.60
C HIS A 187 -12.91 0.38 -22.24
N ALA A 188 -12.34 -0.81 -22.35
CA ALA A 188 -11.06 -1.04 -23.01
C ALA A 188 -11.14 -2.24 -23.99
N PRO A 189 -12.07 -2.20 -24.97
CA PRO A 189 -12.26 -3.30 -25.91
C PRO A 189 -10.96 -3.56 -26.68
N GLY A 190 -10.59 -4.83 -26.84
CA GLY A 190 -9.35 -5.24 -27.51
C GLY A 190 -8.09 -5.18 -26.65
N GLN A 191 -8.13 -4.61 -25.45
CA GLN A 191 -7.02 -4.70 -24.49
C GLN A 191 -7.16 -5.96 -23.63
N ARG A 192 -6.01 -6.63 -23.41
CA ARG A 192 -5.98 -7.81 -22.52
C ARG A 192 -6.03 -7.37 -21.06
N ASN A 193 -6.74 -8.12 -20.24
CA ASN A 193 -6.69 -8.06 -18.81
C ASN A 193 -6.25 -9.43 -18.26
N ASP A 194 -4.94 -9.64 -18.12
CA ASP A 194 -4.36 -10.91 -17.70
C ASP A 194 -4.40 -11.12 -16.17
N HIS A 195 -4.73 -10.09 -15.42
CA HIS A 195 -4.67 -10.09 -13.96
C HIS A 195 -6.04 -9.91 -13.28
N GLY A 196 -7.13 -9.86 -14.05
CA GLY A 196 -8.47 -9.70 -13.52
C GLY A 196 -8.61 -8.40 -12.70
N MET A 197 -9.22 -8.51 -11.52
CA MET A 197 -9.37 -7.36 -10.63
C MET A 197 -8.03 -6.85 -10.05
N TRP A 198 -6.96 -7.61 -10.19
CA TRP A 198 -5.60 -7.26 -9.71
C TRP A 198 -4.75 -6.56 -10.77
N ASN A 199 -5.38 -6.04 -11.82
CA ASN A 199 -4.77 -5.16 -12.79
C ASN A 199 -4.45 -3.80 -12.13
N GLY A 200 -3.25 -3.24 -12.37
CA GLY A 200 -2.82 -1.96 -11.78
C GLY A 200 -3.79 -0.80 -12.03
N LYS A 201 -4.57 -0.82 -13.13
CA LYS A 201 -5.63 0.19 -13.38
C LYS A 201 -6.80 0.13 -12.38
N ASN A 202 -6.90 -0.93 -11.58
CA ASN A 202 -7.91 -1.10 -10.52
C ASN A 202 -7.35 -0.87 -9.12
N LEU A 203 -6.07 -0.60 -9.02
CA LEU A 203 -5.36 -0.35 -7.77
C LEU A 203 -5.09 1.15 -7.66
N LEU A 204 -5.49 1.75 -6.55
CA LEU A 204 -5.35 3.17 -6.32
C LEU A 204 -4.34 3.39 -5.21
N GLY A 205 -3.12 3.74 -5.61
CA GLY A 205 -1.97 3.84 -4.73
C GLY A 205 -2.06 4.99 -3.74
N ILE A 206 -1.59 4.73 -2.53
CA ILE A 206 -1.26 5.74 -1.52
C ILE A 206 0.26 5.77 -1.36
N ASP A 207 0.83 6.94 -1.08
CA ASP A 207 2.29 7.07 -0.97
C ASP A 207 2.85 6.25 0.20
N PRO A 208 3.58 5.14 -0.06
CA PRO A 208 4.10 4.30 1.01
C PRO A 208 5.16 5.01 1.86
N ARG A 209 5.85 6.00 1.29
CA ARG A 209 6.86 6.79 2.00
C ARG A 209 6.22 7.61 3.11
N TRP A 210 5.13 8.31 2.82
CA TRP A 210 4.43 9.11 3.82
C TRP A 210 3.80 8.23 4.89
N LEU A 211 3.32 7.04 4.53
CA LEU A 211 2.79 6.08 5.48
C LEU A 211 3.87 5.64 6.48
N TYR A 212 5.05 5.22 6.01
CA TYR A 212 6.17 4.83 6.88
C TYR A 212 6.67 5.98 7.76
N LEU A 213 6.75 7.20 7.22
CA LEU A 213 7.20 8.37 7.98
C LEU A 213 6.18 8.74 9.07
N ALA A 214 4.88 8.72 8.76
CA ALA A 214 3.82 8.97 9.75
C ALA A 214 3.80 7.90 10.85
N GLU A 215 4.01 6.64 10.48
CA GLU A 215 4.12 5.55 11.43
C GLU A 215 5.33 5.71 12.36
N ALA A 216 6.49 6.08 11.82
CA ALA A 216 7.69 6.35 12.61
C ALA A 216 7.52 7.57 13.54
N GLU A 217 6.82 8.61 13.11
CA GLU A 217 6.55 9.82 13.89
C GLU A 217 5.57 9.54 15.04
N HIS A 218 4.51 8.81 14.77
CA HIS A 218 3.44 8.58 15.74
C HIS A 218 3.63 7.31 16.59
N GLY A 219 4.46 6.37 16.14
CA GLY A 219 4.73 5.11 16.84
C GLY A 219 3.45 4.35 17.17
N ALA A 220 3.28 3.95 18.43
CA ALA A 220 2.10 3.22 18.88
C ALA A 220 0.76 3.99 18.75
N ARG A 221 0.81 5.28 18.48
CA ARG A 221 -0.39 6.13 18.24
C ARG A 221 -0.76 6.24 16.77
N PHE A 222 0.04 5.67 15.88
CA PHE A 222 -0.31 5.65 14.45
C PHE A 222 -1.65 4.94 14.25
N ASN A 223 -2.48 5.52 13.39
CA ASN A 223 -3.77 4.95 13.01
C ASN A 223 -3.99 5.19 11.52
N LEU A 224 -4.10 4.10 10.75
CA LEU A 224 -4.22 4.17 9.29
C LEU A 224 -5.48 4.92 8.84
N LEU A 225 -6.61 4.72 9.51
CA LEU A 225 -7.85 5.41 9.13
C LEU A 225 -7.73 6.92 9.36
N GLN A 226 -7.08 7.34 10.45
CA GLN A 226 -6.81 8.77 10.69
C GLN A 226 -5.82 9.33 9.67
N PHE A 227 -4.76 8.59 9.36
CA PHE A 227 -3.80 8.95 8.30
C PHE A 227 -4.51 9.15 6.96
N MET A 228 -5.42 8.24 6.57
CA MET A 228 -6.21 8.40 5.35
C MET A 228 -7.10 9.63 5.39
N ARG A 229 -7.81 9.86 6.49
CA ARG A 229 -8.70 11.03 6.65
C ARG A 229 -7.98 12.38 6.72
N SER A 230 -6.69 12.40 7.04
CA SER A 230 -5.86 13.60 7.13
C SER A 230 -5.17 13.99 5.83
N GLN A 231 -5.46 13.28 4.72
CA GLN A 231 -4.87 13.60 3.42
C GLN A 231 -5.22 15.03 2.97
N THR A 232 -4.28 15.67 2.27
CA THR A 232 -4.51 17.01 1.71
C THR A 232 -5.51 16.93 0.55
N GLU A 233 -6.58 17.69 0.66
CA GLU A 233 -7.61 17.76 -0.37
C GLU A 233 -7.11 18.55 -1.59
N LEU A 234 -7.21 17.95 -2.77
CA LEU A 234 -7.03 18.63 -4.05
C LEU A 234 -8.36 19.23 -4.54
N CYS A 235 -9.40 18.42 -4.54
CA CYS A 235 -10.71 18.83 -5.00
C CYS A 235 -11.84 18.03 -4.34
N ARG A 236 -13.07 18.51 -4.52
CA ARG A 236 -14.29 17.80 -4.16
C ARG A 236 -15.15 17.59 -5.39
N VAL A 237 -15.78 16.43 -5.42
CA VAL A 237 -16.74 16.08 -6.46
C VAL A 237 -18.06 15.65 -5.84
N MET A 238 -19.17 16.00 -6.49
CA MET A 238 -20.49 15.55 -6.13
C MET A 238 -20.86 14.31 -6.95
N VAL A 239 -21.00 13.17 -6.28
CA VAL A 239 -21.42 11.91 -6.90
C VAL A 239 -22.90 11.73 -6.64
N ARG A 240 -23.73 11.77 -7.73
CA ARG A 240 -25.21 11.61 -7.66
C ARG A 240 -25.63 10.13 -7.71
N GLU A 241 -24.77 9.25 -7.23
CA GLU A 241 -25.04 7.83 -7.10
C GLU A 241 -24.94 7.42 -5.62
N THR A 242 -25.88 6.62 -5.17
CA THR A 242 -25.98 6.22 -3.77
C THR A 242 -25.45 4.81 -3.50
N ARG A 243 -25.12 4.05 -4.58
CA ARG A 243 -24.70 2.66 -4.50
C ARG A 243 -23.55 2.38 -5.45
N PHE A 244 -22.33 2.60 -5.02
CA PHE A 244 -21.13 2.24 -5.80
C PHE A 244 -20.17 1.40 -4.97
N PRO A 245 -19.30 0.58 -5.60
CA PRO A 245 -18.49 -0.44 -4.93
C PRO A 245 -17.63 0.09 -3.79
N TRP A 246 -17.09 1.29 -3.93
CA TRP A 246 -16.25 1.96 -2.94
C TRP A 246 -16.92 2.08 -1.56
N LEU A 247 -18.19 2.47 -1.51
CA LEU A 247 -18.92 2.65 -0.25
C LEU A 247 -19.00 1.38 0.59
N ARG A 248 -19.16 0.23 -0.08
CA ARG A 248 -19.26 -1.05 0.60
C ARG A 248 -17.91 -1.49 1.17
N ARG A 249 -16.84 -1.24 0.44
CA ARG A 249 -15.49 -1.65 0.84
C ARG A 249 -14.87 -0.68 1.86
N TYR A 250 -15.08 0.61 1.68
CA TYR A 250 -14.46 1.67 2.46
C TYR A 250 -15.47 2.51 3.24
N GLY A 251 -16.48 1.84 3.82
CA GLY A 251 -17.50 2.50 4.63
C GLY A 251 -16.94 3.28 5.83
N SER A 252 -15.76 2.88 6.33
CA SER A 252 -15.05 3.63 7.37
C SER A 252 -14.57 5.04 6.92
N LEU A 253 -14.47 5.31 5.63
CA LEU A 253 -14.18 6.66 5.08
C LEU A 253 -15.44 7.52 4.90
N VAL A 254 -16.63 6.93 5.09
CA VAL A 254 -17.90 7.67 5.03
C VAL A 254 -18.14 8.35 6.36
N GLN A 255 -18.44 9.65 6.32
CA GLN A 255 -18.81 10.41 7.51
C GLN A 255 -20.33 10.41 7.73
N ARG A 256 -20.72 10.79 8.93
CA ARG A 256 -22.13 11.01 9.25
C ARG A 256 -22.59 12.38 8.76
N ASN A 257 -23.83 12.46 8.25
CA ASN A 257 -24.52 13.71 7.99
C ASN A 257 -25.96 13.61 8.53
N PRO A 258 -26.28 14.30 9.63
CA PRO A 258 -27.61 14.24 10.23
C PRO A 258 -28.77 14.63 9.30
N VAL A 259 -28.50 15.51 8.32
CA VAL A 259 -29.53 15.91 7.34
C VAL A 259 -29.81 14.74 6.40
N ALA A 260 -28.79 14.14 5.83
CA ALA A 260 -28.95 12.98 4.96
C ALA A 260 -29.51 11.74 5.69
N GLU A 261 -29.18 11.57 6.99
CA GLU A 261 -29.76 10.50 7.82
C GLU A 261 -31.28 10.69 8.02
N ARG A 262 -31.76 11.92 8.14
CA ARG A 262 -33.17 12.24 8.32
C ARG A 262 -33.95 12.25 7.01
N GLU A 263 -33.40 12.83 5.95
CA GLU A 263 -34.10 13.10 4.67
C GLU A 263 -33.84 12.02 3.60
N GLY A 264 -32.90 11.12 3.83
CA GLY A 264 -32.45 10.15 2.87
C GLY A 264 -31.22 10.63 2.07
N ILE A 265 -30.38 9.68 1.67
CA ILE A 265 -29.16 9.96 0.91
C ILE A 265 -29.51 10.07 -0.56
N ALA A 266 -29.15 11.19 -1.21
CA ALA A 266 -29.31 11.44 -2.64
C ALA A 266 -27.97 11.39 -3.40
N GLY A 267 -26.85 11.40 -2.69
CA GLY A 267 -25.51 11.32 -3.27
C GLY A 267 -24.43 11.53 -2.22
N TYR A 268 -23.21 11.70 -2.67
CA TYR A 268 -22.04 11.89 -1.81
C TYR A 268 -21.17 13.04 -2.30
N GLU A 269 -20.74 13.87 -1.37
CA GLU A 269 -19.63 14.78 -1.58
C GLU A 269 -18.35 14.02 -1.25
N VAL A 270 -17.43 13.92 -2.22
CA VAL A 270 -16.22 13.11 -2.14
C VAL A 270 -15.00 14.01 -2.23
N SER A 271 -14.20 14.04 -1.18
CA SER A 271 -12.89 14.70 -1.18
C SER A 271 -11.84 13.77 -1.78
N LEU A 272 -11.07 14.30 -2.73
CA LEU A 272 -9.99 13.59 -3.41
C LEU A 272 -8.65 14.27 -3.08
N ASN A 273 -7.62 13.44 -2.83
CA ASN A 273 -6.25 13.94 -2.71
C ASN A 273 -5.59 14.14 -4.08
N PHE A 274 -4.32 14.53 -4.13
CA PHE A 274 -3.57 14.77 -5.37
C PHE A 274 -3.43 13.55 -6.29
N ASN A 275 -3.61 12.35 -5.74
CA ASN A 275 -3.54 11.10 -6.51
C ASN A 275 -4.92 10.57 -6.91
N GLY A 276 -5.97 11.35 -6.63
CA GLY A 276 -7.35 10.95 -6.90
C GLY A 276 -7.91 9.94 -5.89
N VAL A 277 -7.24 9.73 -4.75
CA VAL A 277 -7.74 8.82 -3.70
C VAL A 277 -8.90 9.47 -2.96
N PRO A 278 -10.09 8.84 -2.96
CA PRO A 278 -11.19 9.28 -2.11
C PRO A 278 -10.85 9.00 -0.63
N PHE A 279 -10.73 10.03 0.18
CA PHE A 279 -10.35 9.86 1.57
C PHE A 279 -11.42 10.34 2.56
N ASN A 280 -12.43 11.08 2.08
CA ASN A 280 -13.53 11.56 2.88
C ASN A 280 -14.81 11.61 2.04
N LEU A 281 -15.86 10.93 2.49
CA LEU A 281 -17.14 10.87 1.79
C LEU A 281 -18.24 11.34 2.73
N ILE A 282 -18.94 12.41 2.36
CA ILE A 282 -20.05 12.96 3.14
C ILE A 282 -21.35 12.67 2.39
N PRO A 283 -22.27 11.84 2.94
CA PRO A 283 -23.57 11.64 2.33
C PRO A 283 -24.35 12.97 2.29
N ARG A 284 -25.07 13.23 1.18
CA ARG A 284 -25.86 14.45 0.99
C ARG A 284 -27.30 14.10 0.71
N ALA A 285 -28.20 14.85 1.37
CA ALA A 285 -29.63 14.83 1.03
C ALA A 285 -29.90 15.60 -0.27
N ALA A 286 -31.03 15.35 -0.90
CA ALA A 286 -31.43 16.10 -2.11
C ALA A 286 -31.52 17.62 -1.87
N SER A 287 -31.94 18.03 -0.69
CA SER A 287 -32.00 19.44 -0.27
C SER A 287 -30.63 20.13 -0.18
N GLU A 288 -29.55 19.36 0.00
CA GLU A 288 -28.17 19.84 0.11
C GLU A 288 -27.43 19.84 -1.23
N MET A 289 -28.00 19.16 -2.26
CA MET A 289 -27.38 19.04 -3.57
C MET A 289 -27.82 20.22 -4.44
N LYS A 290 -26.95 21.24 -4.56
CA LYS A 290 -27.21 22.36 -5.49
C LYS A 290 -27.38 21.84 -6.90
N SER A 291 -28.41 22.34 -7.58
CA SER A 291 -28.53 22.21 -9.04
C SER A 291 -27.32 22.94 -9.67
N GLY A 292 -26.36 22.16 -10.20
CA GLY A 292 -25.28 22.68 -11.04
C GLY A 292 -25.78 22.84 -12.45
#